data_1bb42f63cd7c27ea6775d095eff77c7c
#
_entry.id   1bb42f63cd7c27ea6775d095eff77c7c
#
_cell.length_a   1.000
_cell.length_b   1.000
_cell.length_c   1.000
_cell.angle_alpha   90.00
_cell.angle_beta   90.00
_cell.angle_gamma   90.00
#
_symmetry.space_group_name_H-M   'P 1'
#
loop_
_entity.id
_entity.type
_entity.pdbx_description
1 polymer ?
#
loop_
_entity_poly.entity_id
_entity_poly.type
_entity_poly.pdbx_seq_one_letter_code
_entity_poly.pdbx_strand_id
1 'polypeptide(L)'
;ALDFLVANSGNRTNLEVDFFGGEPLMNWEVVKQLVAYGRSLEEEHHKKFRFTITTNGVLLNDEILEFVNKEMGNMVLSIDGRKEVHDRMRPHRGGQGSYDEIVPKFKKAAESRGQMNYYVRGTYTHYNTDFAKDVLHLADLGFKQISVEPVVAPETEDYAIREEDLPQLLAQYDELAEEMIKRRKEGNGFNFFHFMIDLEGGPCVAKRLSGCGSGTEYLAVTPWGDLYPCHQFVGDETFLMGNVDDGIVRPEIADDFRSCSVYSKEKCRSCFARFYCCLLYTSPSPRD
;
A
#
# COMPACT_ATOMS: atom_id res chain seq x y z
N ALA A 1 18.56 9.90 -3.35
CA ALA A 1 17.46 9.36 -2.52
C ALA A 1 18.00 8.39 -1.45
N LEU A 2 18.73 7.31 -1.79
CA LEU A 2 19.22 6.35 -0.80
C LEU A 2 20.20 6.97 0.19
N ASP A 3 21.11 7.84 -0.27
CA ASP A 3 22.03 8.58 0.62
C ASP A 3 21.26 9.52 1.55
N PHE A 4 20.24 10.19 1.02
CA PHE A 4 19.34 11.01 1.83
C PHE A 4 18.64 10.18 2.91
N LEU A 5 18.13 8.99 2.56
CA LEU A 5 17.50 8.07 3.51
C LEU A 5 18.48 7.64 4.60
N VAL A 6 19.70 7.24 4.23
CA VAL A 6 20.75 6.86 5.20
C VAL A 6 21.08 8.01 6.12
N ALA A 7 21.35 9.20 5.58
CA ALA A 7 21.73 10.39 6.33
C ALA A 7 20.64 10.82 7.34
N ASN A 8 19.36 10.64 7.00
CA ASN A 8 18.22 11.04 7.83
C ASN A 8 17.64 9.92 8.71
N SER A 9 18.17 8.69 8.62
CA SER A 9 17.65 7.53 9.36
C SER A 9 18.07 7.46 10.83
N GLY A 10 19.02 8.29 11.26
CA GLY A 10 19.54 8.28 12.62
C GLY A 10 20.03 6.87 13.04
N ASN A 11 19.60 6.41 14.19
CA ASN A 11 19.98 5.09 14.73
C ASN A 11 19.14 3.92 14.21
N ARG A 12 18.21 4.13 13.26
CA ARG A 12 17.42 3.04 12.67
C ARG A 12 18.31 2.15 11.83
N THR A 13 18.34 0.86 12.15
CA THR A 13 19.09 -0.14 11.39
C THR A 13 18.34 -0.60 10.15
N ASN A 14 17.03 -0.81 10.27
CA ASN A 14 16.20 -1.31 9.16
C ASN A 14 15.60 -0.13 8.40
N LEU A 15 15.84 -0.11 7.09
CA LEU A 15 15.33 0.90 6.18
C LEU A 15 14.46 0.23 5.11
N GLU A 16 13.29 0.79 4.85
CA GLU A 16 12.37 0.26 3.85
C GLU A 16 12.33 1.18 2.63
N VAL A 17 12.39 0.58 1.45
CA VAL A 17 12.30 1.26 0.17
C VAL A 17 11.25 0.55 -0.68
N ASP A 18 10.19 1.25 -1.05
CA ASP A 18 9.16 0.73 -1.94
C ASP A 18 9.27 1.39 -3.31
N PHE A 19 9.51 0.57 -4.33
CA PHE A 19 9.44 0.98 -5.72
C PHE A 19 7.97 1.05 -6.13
N PHE A 20 7.45 2.26 -6.17
CA PHE A 20 6.06 2.58 -6.40
C PHE A 20 5.90 3.68 -7.47
N GLY A 21 4.66 4.06 -7.76
CA GLY A 21 4.31 5.14 -8.70
C GLY A 21 4.37 4.67 -10.14
N GLY A 22 3.56 5.21 -11.05
CA GLY A 22 3.45 4.73 -12.41
C GLY A 22 3.53 3.19 -12.52
N GLU A 23 4.61 2.69 -13.13
CA GLU A 23 4.95 1.25 -13.16
C GLU A 23 6.47 1.09 -13.04
N PRO A 24 7.01 0.59 -11.92
CA PRO A 24 8.45 0.47 -11.71
C PRO A 24 9.16 -0.41 -12.72
N LEU A 25 8.47 -1.44 -13.24
CA LEU A 25 9.07 -2.36 -14.23
C LEU A 25 9.35 -1.69 -15.57
N MET A 26 8.79 -0.51 -15.85
CA MET A 26 9.15 0.29 -17.03
C MET A 26 10.57 0.85 -16.93
N ASN A 27 11.11 1.00 -15.73
CA ASN A 27 12.48 1.49 -15.49
C ASN A 27 13.30 0.44 -14.72
N TRP A 28 13.18 -0.81 -15.15
CA TRP A 28 13.72 -1.98 -14.45
C TRP A 28 15.23 -1.91 -14.19
N GLU A 29 15.98 -1.41 -15.15
CA GLU A 29 17.44 -1.26 -15.00
C GLU A 29 17.81 -0.32 -13.85
N VAL A 30 17.07 0.77 -13.68
CA VAL A 30 17.27 1.69 -12.56
C VAL A 30 16.89 1.04 -11.23
N VAL A 31 15.80 0.27 -11.19
CA VAL A 31 15.42 -0.49 -9.99
C VAL A 31 16.54 -1.45 -9.56
N LYS A 32 17.12 -2.22 -10.49
CA LYS A 32 18.25 -3.11 -10.21
C LYS A 32 19.47 -2.35 -9.68
N GLN A 33 19.81 -1.21 -10.30
CA GLN A 33 20.93 -0.38 -9.87
C GLN A 33 20.71 0.17 -8.47
N LEU A 34 19.51 0.65 -8.15
CA LEU A 34 19.17 1.16 -6.82
C LEU A 34 19.24 0.06 -5.75
N VAL A 35 18.76 -1.16 -6.05
CA VAL A 35 18.90 -2.29 -5.13
C VAL A 35 20.37 -2.61 -4.89
N ALA A 36 21.18 -2.73 -5.94
CA ALA A 36 22.61 -3.00 -5.81
C ALA A 36 23.34 -1.91 -5.02
N TYR A 37 23.00 -0.63 -5.28
CA TYR A 37 23.56 0.50 -4.55
C TYR A 37 23.16 0.48 -3.08
N GLY A 38 21.88 0.26 -2.78
CA GLY A 38 21.44 0.14 -1.38
C GLY A 38 22.17 -0.97 -0.63
N ARG A 39 22.36 -2.15 -1.27
CA ARG A 39 23.14 -3.24 -0.68
C ARG A 39 24.60 -2.84 -0.38
N SER A 40 25.22 -2.01 -1.24
CA SER A 40 26.59 -1.56 -1.02
C SER A 40 26.72 -0.61 0.18
N LEU A 41 25.64 0.08 0.57
CA LEU A 41 25.62 0.99 1.73
C LEU A 41 25.44 0.26 3.07
N GLU A 42 25.00 -1.01 3.07
CA GLU A 42 24.57 -1.71 4.27
C GLU A 42 25.68 -1.88 5.31
N GLU A 43 26.86 -2.33 4.87
CA GLU A 43 27.99 -2.63 5.77
C GLU A 43 28.60 -1.34 6.33
N GLU A 44 28.91 -0.38 5.48
CA GLU A 44 29.54 0.89 5.83
C GLU A 44 28.72 1.69 6.84
N HIS A 45 27.38 1.74 6.61
CA HIS A 45 26.46 2.55 7.42
C HIS A 45 25.73 1.77 8.52
N HIS A 46 26.02 0.47 8.69
CA HIS A 46 25.33 -0.42 9.62
C HIS A 46 23.80 -0.41 9.45
N LYS A 47 23.34 -0.43 8.17
CA LYS A 47 21.94 -0.43 7.76
C LYS A 47 21.57 -1.77 7.13
N LYS A 48 20.26 -2.04 7.07
CA LYS A 48 19.67 -3.16 6.35
C LYS A 48 18.49 -2.64 5.53
N PHE A 49 18.62 -2.75 4.21
CA PHE A 49 17.53 -2.35 3.32
C PHE A 49 16.55 -3.49 3.09
N ARG A 50 15.28 -3.20 3.25
CA ARG A 50 14.19 -4.04 2.81
C ARG A 50 13.52 -3.38 1.63
N PHE A 51 13.68 -3.99 0.45
CA PHE A 51 13.06 -3.52 -0.77
C PHE A 51 11.70 -4.16 -0.97
N THR A 52 10.74 -3.36 -1.44
CA THR A 52 9.40 -3.78 -1.88
C THR A 52 9.19 -3.25 -3.29
N ILE A 53 8.44 -3.96 -4.11
CA ILE A 53 8.00 -3.50 -5.43
C ILE A 53 6.49 -3.64 -5.54
N THR A 54 5.85 -2.57 -6.03
CA THR A 54 4.42 -2.55 -6.35
C THR A 54 4.26 -2.48 -7.86
N THR A 55 3.63 -3.47 -8.47
CA THR A 55 3.53 -3.58 -9.94
C THR A 55 2.12 -3.91 -10.41
N ASN A 56 1.77 -3.40 -11.59
CA ASN A 56 0.56 -3.81 -12.32
C ASN A 56 0.71 -5.18 -13.03
N GLY A 57 1.91 -5.75 -13.06
CA GLY A 57 2.21 -7.09 -13.56
C GLY A 57 2.30 -7.24 -15.07
N VAL A 58 1.97 -6.24 -15.86
CA VAL A 58 1.98 -6.34 -17.34
C VAL A 58 3.37 -6.71 -17.85
N LEU A 59 4.41 -6.06 -17.33
CA LEU A 59 5.81 -6.33 -17.70
C LEU A 59 6.49 -7.46 -16.91
N LEU A 60 5.80 -8.04 -15.93
CA LEU A 60 6.36 -9.13 -15.12
C LEU A 60 6.66 -10.35 -15.99
N ASN A 61 7.89 -10.86 -15.87
CA ASN A 61 8.37 -12.06 -16.52
C ASN A 61 9.24 -12.88 -15.54
N ASP A 62 9.78 -14.00 -16.01
CA ASP A 62 10.53 -14.96 -15.18
C ASP A 62 11.84 -14.36 -14.64
N GLU A 63 12.58 -13.61 -15.45
CA GLU A 63 13.83 -12.96 -15.05
C GLU A 63 13.59 -11.93 -13.94
N ILE A 64 12.56 -11.09 -14.11
CA ILE A 64 12.17 -10.10 -13.10
C ILE A 64 11.75 -10.80 -11.82
N LEU A 65 10.94 -11.86 -11.93
CA LEU A 65 10.45 -12.60 -10.77
C LEU A 65 11.58 -13.27 -9.99
N GLU A 66 12.58 -13.84 -10.66
CA GLU A 66 13.77 -14.42 -10.03
C GLU A 66 14.55 -13.36 -9.24
N PHE A 67 14.78 -12.19 -9.83
CA PHE A 67 15.44 -11.08 -9.15
C PHE A 67 14.64 -10.59 -7.93
N VAL A 68 13.34 -10.39 -8.10
CA VAL A 68 12.45 -9.93 -7.01
C VAL A 68 12.42 -10.93 -5.85
N ASN A 69 12.37 -12.22 -6.17
CA ASN A 69 12.40 -13.28 -5.13
C ASN A 69 13.70 -13.31 -4.35
N LYS A 70 14.83 -12.99 -5.00
CA LYS A 70 16.15 -12.98 -4.39
C LYS A 70 16.40 -11.72 -3.55
N GLU A 71 16.06 -10.56 -4.08
CA GLU A 71 16.51 -9.27 -3.54
C GLU A 71 15.45 -8.51 -2.74
N MET A 72 14.15 -8.78 -2.98
CA MET A 72 13.08 -7.99 -2.39
C MET A 72 12.34 -8.74 -1.28
N GLY A 73 12.19 -8.08 -0.15
CA GLY A 73 11.52 -8.63 1.03
C GLY A 73 10.00 -8.76 0.86
N ASN A 74 9.41 -7.99 -0.06
CA ASN A 74 7.97 -8.03 -0.31
C ASN A 74 7.64 -7.67 -1.77
N MET A 75 6.47 -8.09 -2.25
CA MET A 75 5.95 -7.78 -3.58
C MET A 75 4.46 -7.47 -3.49
N VAL A 76 4.04 -6.36 -4.07
CA VAL A 76 2.63 -5.97 -4.15
C VAL A 76 2.16 -6.08 -5.60
N LEU A 77 1.13 -6.88 -5.81
CA LEU A 77 0.56 -7.23 -7.12
C LEU A 77 -0.80 -6.54 -7.27
N SER A 78 -0.87 -5.54 -8.15
CA SER A 78 -2.06 -4.70 -8.28
C SER A 78 -3.17 -5.37 -9.07
N ILE A 79 -4.24 -5.80 -8.38
CA ILE A 79 -5.44 -6.42 -8.97
C ILE A 79 -6.66 -6.09 -8.10
N ASP A 80 -7.74 -5.58 -8.71
CA ASP A 80 -8.87 -5.06 -7.94
C ASP A 80 -9.95 -6.11 -7.60
N GLY A 81 -9.87 -7.32 -8.16
CA GLY A 81 -10.83 -8.38 -7.88
C GLY A 81 -11.28 -9.13 -9.13
N ARG A 82 -12.61 -9.26 -9.32
CA ARG A 82 -13.22 -9.89 -10.49
C ARG A 82 -12.77 -9.21 -11.78
N LYS A 83 -12.77 -9.96 -12.87
CA LYS A 83 -12.29 -9.49 -14.18
C LYS A 83 -12.95 -8.18 -14.62
N GLU A 84 -14.27 -8.10 -14.55
CA GLU A 84 -15.04 -6.92 -14.95
C GLU A 84 -14.72 -5.68 -14.10
N VAL A 85 -14.45 -5.87 -12.81
CA VAL A 85 -14.04 -4.80 -11.90
C VAL A 85 -12.64 -4.32 -12.24
N HIS A 86 -11.70 -5.26 -12.37
CA HIS A 86 -10.31 -4.95 -12.69
C HIS A 86 -10.17 -4.28 -14.06
N ASP A 87 -10.76 -4.86 -15.10
CA ASP A 87 -10.63 -4.37 -16.48
C ASP A 87 -11.29 -3.01 -16.68
N ARG A 88 -12.30 -2.67 -15.86
CA ARG A 88 -12.91 -1.33 -15.86
C ARG A 88 -11.94 -0.26 -15.35
N MET A 89 -11.21 -0.54 -14.27
CA MET A 89 -10.38 0.44 -13.58
C MET A 89 -8.92 0.44 -14.06
N ARG A 90 -8.45 -0.69 -14.63
CA ARG A 90 -7.06 -0.88 -15.08
C ARG A 90 -6.97 -1.41 -16.52
N PRO A 91 -7.61 -0.74 -17.49
CA PRO A 91 -7.46 -1.13 -18.88
C PRO A 91 -6.06 -0.80 -19.40
N HIS A 92 -5.62 -1.50 -20.43
CA HIS A 92 -4.51 -1.04 -21.26
C HIS A 92 -4.85 0.30 -21.94
N ARG A 93 -3.83 1.02 -22.41
CA ARG A 93 -4.02 2.28 -23.15
C ARG A 93 -4.95 2.14 -24.37
N GLY A 94 -5.04 0.94 -24.95
CA GLY A 94 -5.95 0.61 -26.05
C GLY A 94 -7.38 0.23 -25.63
N GLY A 95 -7.71 0.30 -24.34
CA GLY A 95 -9.04 -0.02 -23.79
C GLY A 95 -9.29 -1.52 -23.57
N GLN A 96 -8.36 -2.42 -23.94
CA GLN A 96 -8.47 -3.84 -23.64
C GLN A 96 -8.25 -4.08 -22.14
N GLY A 97 -8.91 -5.11 -21.58
CA GLY A 97 -8.67 -5.53 -20.20
C GLY A 97 -7.27 -6.12 -19.99
N SER A 98 -6.70 -5.93 -18.83
CA SER A 98 -5.38 -6.48 -18.46
C SER A 98 -5.46 -7.73 -17.58
N TYR A 99 -6.64 -8.08 -17.08
CA TYR A 99 -6.86 -9.16 -16.10
C TYR A 99 -6.33 -10.51 -16.58
N ASP A 100 -6.70 -10.97 -17.78
CA ASP A 100 -6.32 -12.29 -18.29
C ASP A 100 -4.81 -12.42 -18.50
N GLU A 101 -4.13 -11.32 -18.77
CA GLU A 101 -2.68 -11.28 -18.93
C GLU A 101 -1.95 -11.40 -17.59
N ILE A 102 -2.43 -10.69 -16.55
CA ILE A 102 -1.69 -10.56 -15.29
C ILE A 102 -1.95 -11.70 -14.32
N VAL A 103 -3.16 -12.29 -14.29
CA VAL A 103 -3.53 -13.34 -13.33
C VAL A 103 -2.60 -14.54 -13.35
N PRO A 104 -2.21 -15.13 -14.52
CA PRO A 104 -1.26 -16.22 -14.55
C PRO A 104 0.13 -15.85 -13.98
N LYS A 105 0.58 -14.61 -14.25
CA LYS A 105 1.86 -14.09 -13.74
C LYS A 105 1.81 -13.92 -12.21
N PHE A 106 0.70 -13.41 -11.69
CA PHE A 106 0.51 -13.21 -10.26
C PHE A 106 0.41 -14.53 -9.48
N LYS A 107 -0.27 -15.53 -10.04
CA LYS A 107 -0.28 -16.88 -9.46
C LYS A 107 1.13 -17.44 -9.35
N LYS A 108 1.90 -17.36 -10.44
CA LYS A 108 3.30 -17.80 -10.44
C LYS A 108 4.14 -17.05 -9.40
N ALA A 109 3.96 -15.74 -9.28
CA ALA A 109 4.64 -14.93 -8.27
C ALA A 109 4.28 -15.38 -6.84
N ALA A 110 3.00 -15.55 -6.52
CA ALA A 110 2.55 -16.00 -5.21
C ALA A 110 3.08 -17.39 -4.86
N GLU A 111 3.04 -18.34 -5.80
CA GLU A 111 3.53 -19.70 -5.64
C GLU A 111 5.05 -19.73 -5.43
N SER A 112 5.82 -18.99 -6.24
CA SER A 112 7.28 -18.92 -6.13
C SER A 112 7.77 -18.34 -4.80
N ARG A 113 6.92 -17.59 -4.10
CA ARG A 113 7.16 -17.03 -2.76
C ARG A 113 6.57 -17.90 -1.64
N GLY A 114 6.08 -19.10 -1.94
CA GLY A 114 5.44 -19.98 -0.95
C GLY A 114 4.21 -19.37 -0.28
N GLN A 115 3.45 -18.58 -1.01
CA GLN A 115 2.27 -17.85 -0.52
C GLN A 115 2.55 -16.87 0.64
N MET A 116 3.80 -16.36 0.72
CA MET A 116 4.24 -15.41 1.76
C MET A 116 5.01 -14.23 1.16
N ASN A 117 5.08 -13.13 1.92
CA ASN A 117 5.85 -11.94 1.52
C ASN A 117 5.41 -11.35 0.18
N TYR A 118 4.12 -11.39 -0.09
CA TYR A 118 3.45 -10.68 -1.17
C TYR A 118 2.05 -10.27 -0.71
N TYR A 119 1.46 -9.33 -1.43
CA TYR A 119 0.03 -9.04 -1.37
C TYR A 119 -0.51 -8.89 -2.79
N VAL A 120 -1.67 -9.49 -3.07
CA VAL A 120 -2.54 -8.98 -4.12
C VAL A 120 -3.30 -7.80 -3.54
N ARG A 121 -3.17 -6.64 -4.17
CA ARG A 121 -3.74 -5.40 -3.68
C ARG A 121 -4.68 -4.78 -4.69
N GLY A 122 -5.89 -4.56 -4.27
CA GLY A 122 -6.95 -3.93 -5.06
C GLY A 122 -7.57 -2.73 -4.38
N THR A 123 -8.47 -2.09 -5.11
CA THR A 123 -9.22 -0.94 -4.62
C THR A 123 -10.69 -1.14 -4.98
N TYR A 124 -11.58 -0.97 -3.99
CA TYR A 124 -13.01 -0.89 -4.26
C TYR A 124 -13.49 0.56 -4.32
N THR A 125 -14.52 0.78 -5.09
CA THR A 125 -15.04 2.09 -5.46
C THR A 125 -16.56 2.10 -5.35
N HIS A 126 -17.19 3.23 -5.63
CA HIS A 126 -18.64 3.31 -5.83
C HIS A 126 -19.17 2.27 -6.85
N TYR A 127 -18.34 1.86 -7.82
CA TYR A 127 -18.76 0.92 -8.86
C TYR A 127 -18.79 -0.55 -8.43
N ASN A 128 -18.13 -0.92 -7.34
CA ASN A 128 -18.07 -2.29 -6.81
C ASN A 128 -18.24 -2.31 -5.29
N THR A 129 -19.33 -1.73 -4.82
CA THR A 129 -19.69 -1.73 -3.39
C THR A 129 -19.92 -3.13 -2.82
N ASP A 130 -20.02 -4.17 -3.68
CA ASP A 130 -20.03 -5.59 -3.33
C ASP A 130 -18.63 -6.22 -3.26
N PHE A 131 -17.64 -5.47 -2.76
CA PHE A 131 -16.21 -5.79 -2.77
C PHE A 131 -15.84 -7.11 -2.09
N ALA A 132 -16.68 -7.63 -1.17
CA ALA A 132 -16.46 -8.95 -0.58
C ALA A 132 -16.36 -10.03 -1.66
N LYS A 133 -17.13 -9.93 -2.74
CA LYS A 133 -17.04 -10.83 -3.89
C LYS A 133 -15.70 -10.74 -4.60
N ASP A 134 -15.10 -9.55 -4.64
CA ASP A 134 -13.78 -9.34 -5.24
C ASP A 134 -12.69 -9.99 -4.40
N VAL A 135 -12.75 -9.83 -3.08
CA VAL A 135 -11.82 -10.48 -2.13
C VAL A 135 -11.94 -12.00 -2.21
N LEU A 136 -13.18 -12.52 -2.20
CA LEU A 136 -13.44 -13.97 -2.28
C LEU A 136 -13.01 -14.55 -3.62
N HIS A 137 -13.20 -13.82 -4.71
CA HIS A 137 -12.71 -14.19 -6.04
C HIS A 137 -11.17 -14.32 -6.06
N LEU A 138 -10.45 -13.38 -5.47
CA LEU A 138 -8.99 -13.46 -5.35
C LEU A 138 -8.56 -14.67 -4.50
N ALA A 139 -9.28 -14.95 -3.41
CA ALA A 139 -9.03 -16.14 -2.60
C ALA A 139 -9.29 -17.45 -3.37
N ASP A 140 -10.34 -17.49 -4.21
CA ASP A 140 -10.69 -18.65 -5.06
C ASP A 140 -9.65 -18.85 -6.18
N LEU A 141 -8.98 -17.80 -6.64
CA LEU A 141 -7.82 -17.90 -7.53
C LEU A 141 -6.59 -18.55 -6.85
N GLY A 142 -6.61 -18.72 -5.51
CA GLY A 142 -5.54 -19.32 -4.74
C GLY A 142 -4.62 -18.34 -4.01
N PHE A 143 -4.90 -17.03 -4.06
CA PHE A 143 -4.12 -16.05 -3.31
C PHE A 143 -4.40 -16.14 -1.81
N LYS A 144 -3.35 -16.11 -0.99
CA LYS A 144 -3.44 -16.21 0.47
C LYS A 144 -3.19 -14.89 1.20
N GLN A 145 -2.67 -13.89 0.52
CA GLN A 145 -2.38 -12.57 1.09
C GLN A 145 -3.13 -11.51 0.27
N ILE A 146 -4.23 -11.00 0.81
CA ILE A 146 -5.17 -10.14 0.07
C ILE A 146 -5.36 -8.80 0.81
N SER A 147 -5.27 -7.70 0.08
CA SER A 147 -5.57 -6.34 0.55
C SER A 147 -6.45 -5.66 -0.49
N VAL A 148 -7.70 -5.38 -0.17
CA VAL A 148 -8.60 -4.60 -1.03
C VAL A 148 -9.12 -3.43 -0.20
N GLU A 149 -8.81 -2.23 -0.65
CA GLU A 149 -8.95 -1.00 0.14
C GLU A 149 -9.97 -0.06 -0.48
N PRO A 150 -10.62 0.82 0.31
CA PRO A 150 -11.48 1.86 -0.24
C PRO A 150 -10.68 2.83 -1.09
N VAL A 151 -11.26 3.28 -2.21
CA VAL A 151 -10.68 4.38 -2.96
C VAL A 151 -10.72 5.67 -2.13
N VAL A 152 -9.60 6.39 -2.17
CA VAL A 152 -9.52 7.76 -1.66
C VAL A 152 -9.53 8.69 -2.88
N ALA A 153 -10.65 9.36 -3.09
CA ALA A 153 -10.86 10.24 -4.23
C ALA A 153 -11.76 11.42 -3.83
N PRO A 154 -11.61 12.59 -4.47
CA PRO A 154 -12.54 13.70 -4.31
C PRO A 154 -13.96 13.26 -4.67
N GLU A 155 -14.97 13.79 -3.97
CA GLU A 155 -16.38 13.48 -4.22
C GLU A 155 -16.86 13.83 -5.65
N THR A 156 -16.09 14.66 -6.36
CA THR A 156 -16.33 15.01 -7.77
C THR A 156 -16.06 13.88 -8.75
N GLU A 157 -15.32 12.86 -8.31
CA GLU A 157 -15.01 11.70 -9.15
C GLU A 157 -16.17 10.69 -9.14
N ASP A 158 -16.55 10.20 -10.30
CA ASP A 158 -17.68 9.28 -10.47
C ASP A 158 -17.49 7.95 -9.72
N TYR A 159 -16.26 7.55 -9.47
CA TYR A 159 -15.89 6.32 -8.76
C TYR A 159 -15.69 6.52 -7.26
N ALA A 160 -15.77 7.77 -6.75
CA ALA A 160 -15.61 8.05 -5.33
C ALA A 160 -16.71 7.38 -4.50
N ILE A 161 -16.32 6.84 -3.35
CA ILE A 161 -17.27 6.28 -2.38
C ILE A 161 -18.10 7.42 -1.79
N ARG A 162 -19.40 7.21 -1.70
CA ARG A 162 -20.39 8.16 -1.21
C ARG A 162 -20.98 7.71 0.11
N GLU A 163 -21.57 8.64 0.83
CA GLU A 163 -22.23 8.32 2.12
C GLU A 163 -23.34 7.26 1.96
N GLU A 164 -24.04 7.28 0.83
CA GLU A 164 -25.09 6.30 0.47
C GLU A 164 -24.57 4.87 0.28
N ASP A 165 -23.27 4.69 0.00
CA ASP A 165 -22.63 3.39 -0.17
C ASP A 165 -22.29 2.72 1.17
N LEU A 166 -22.14 3.51 2.24
CA LEU A 166 -21.62 3.02 3.52
C LEU A 166 -22.42 1.87 4.12
N PRO A 167 -23.78 1.88 4.11
CA PRO A 167 -24.53 0.75 4.67
C PRO A 167 -24.23 -0.57 3.97
N GLN A 168 -24.08 -0.54 2.64
CA GLN A 168 -23.74 -1.74 1.87
C GLN A 168 -22.29 -2.17 2.13
N LEU A 169 -21.35 -1.23 2.15
CA LEU A 169 -19.95 -1.52 2.42
C LEU A 169 -19.76 -2.16 3.81
N LEU A 170 -20.46 -1.67 4.83
CA LEU A 170 -20.40 -2.26 6.17
C LEU A 170 -20.94 -3.70 6.16
N ALA A 171 -22.07 -3.95 5.50
CA ALA A 171 -22.62 -5.28 5.35
C ALA A 171 -21.66 -6.24 4.62
N GLN A 172 -20.86 -5.73 3.66
CA GLN A 172 -19.85 -6.54 2.97
C GLN A 172 -18.69 -6.95 3.87
N TYR A 173 -18.30 -6.11 4.84
CA TYR A 173 -17.31 -6.52 5.84
C TYR A 173 -17.84 -7.64 6.74
N ASP A 174 -19.11 -7.60 7.14
CA ASP A 174 -19.73 -8.65 7.93
C ASP A 174 -19.81 -9.97 7.14
N GLU A 175 -20.30 -9.92 5.89
CA GLU A 175 -20.34 -11.07 4.98
C GLU A 175 -18.94 -11.70 4.78
N LEU A 176 -17.94 -10.86 4.54
CA LEU A 176 -16.56 -11.31 4.37
C LEU A 176 -16.02 -11.98 5.63
N ALA A 177 -16.29 -11.42 6.81
CA ALA A 177 -15.85 -11.99 8.08
C ALA A 177 -16.46 -13.39 8.32
N GLU A 178 -17.76 -13.56 8.07
CA GLU A 178 -18.45 -14.85 8.20
C GLU A 178 -17.87 -15.89 7.24
N GLU A 179 -17.67 -15.54 5.97
CA GLU A 179 -17.10 -16.45 4.98
C GLU A 179 -15.64 -16.81 5.29
N MET A 180 -14.84 -15.86 5.79
CA MET A 180 -13.46 -16.14 6.21
C MET A 180 -13.40 -17.12 7.40
N ILE A 181 -14.31 -16.99 8.38
CA ILE A 181 -14.42 -17.93 9.51
C ILE A 181 -14.76 -19.33 9.01
N LYS A 182 -15.71 -19.44 8.09
CA LYS A 182 -16.12 -20.70 7.47
C LYS A 182 -14.94 -21.34 6.72
N ARG A 183 -14.30 -20.60 5.80
CA ARG A 183 -13.14 -21.09 5.02
C ARG A 183 -11.97 -21.51 5.91
N ARG A 184 -11.73 -20.81 7.01
CA ARG A 184 -10.69 -21.17 7.98
C ARG A 184 -10.98 -22.52 8.64
N LYS A 185 -12.25 -22.80 9.01
CA LYS A 185 -12.68 -24.09 9.57
C LYS A 185 -12.53 -25.23 8.56
N GLU A 186 -12.72 -24.95 7.28
CA GLU A 186 -12.60 -25.90 6.17
C GLU A 186 -11.15 -26.11 5.69
N GLY A 187 -10.17 -25.39 6.26
CA GLY A 187 -8.75 -25.47 5.84
C GLY A 187 -8.39 -24.63 4.61
N ASN A 188 -9.32 -23.83 4.09
CA ASN A 188 -9.16 -22.95 2.91
C ASN A 188 -8.97 -21.46 3.28
N GLY A 189 -8.47 -21.18 4.48
CA GLY A 189 -8.27 -19.83 4.97
C GLY A 189 -7.30 -18.99 4.10
N PHE A 190 -7.47 -17.69 4.16
CA PHE A 190 -6.60 -16.68 3.60
C PHE A 190 -6.50 -15.50 4.57
N ASN A 191 -5.51 -14.64 4.37
CA ASN A 191 -5.35 -13.41 5.14
C ASN A 191 -5.96 -12.25 4.37
N PHE A 192 -6.83 -11.49 5.04
CA PHE A 192 -7.33 -10.20 4.58
C PHE A 192 -6.73 -9.10 5.44
N PHE A 193 -6.01 -8.18 4.83
CA PHE A 193 -5.18 -7.20 5.54
C PHE A 193 -5.94 -6.39 6.59
N HIS A 194 -7.17 -5.96 6.30
CA HIS A 194 -7.98 -5.17 7.23
C HIS A 194 -8.40 -5.95 8.48
N PHE A 195 -8.41 -7.29 8.44
CA PHE A 195 -8.75 -8.13 9.59
C PHE A 195 -7.52 -8.64 10.35
N MET A 196 -6.31 -8.26 9.93
CA MET A 196 -5.08 -8.59 10.64
C MET A 196 -4.84 -7.64 11.82
N ILE A 197 -5.77 -7.66 12.78
CA ILE A 197 -5.70 -6.86 13.99
C ILE A 197 -5.29 -7.78 15.14
N ASP A 198 -4.21 -7.43 15.84
CA ASP A 198 -3.81 -8.13 17.07
C ASP A 198 -4.65 -7.62 18.24
N LEU A 199 -5.70 -8.38 18.56
CA LEU A 199 -6.57 -8.07 19.69
C LEU A 199 -6.00 -8.56 21.03
N GLU A 200 -5.09 -9.55 21.02
CA GLU A 200 -4.46 -10.10 22.22
C GLU A 200 -3.27 -9.28 22.69
N GLY A 201 -2.43 -8.85 21.74
CA GLY A 201 -1.26 -7.99 22.04
C GLY A 201 -1.61 -6.53 22.34
N GLY A 202 -2.87 -6.16 22.11
CA GLY A 202 -3.37 -4.82 22.36
C GLY A 202 -3.01 -3.79 21.26
N PRO A 203 -3.47 -2.55 21.40
CA PRO A 203 -3.29 -1.53 20.38
C PRO A 203 -1.85 -0.99 20.34
N CYS A 204 -1.33 -0.73 19.15
CA CYS A 204 -0.09 0.00 18.98
C CYS A 204 -0.31 1.50 19.23
N VAL A 205 -0.17 1.95 20.47
CA VAL A 205 -0.40 3.33 20.89
C VAL A 205 0.51 4.30 20.13
N ALA A 206 1.78 3.95 19.92
CA ALA A 206 2.73 4.79 19.20
C ALA A 206 2.25 5.13 17.78
N LYS A 207 1.81 4.13 17.01
CA LYS A 207 1.24 4.35 15.67
C LYS A 207 -0.02 5.23 15.68
N ARG A 208 -0.81 5.18 16.76
CA ARG A 208 -2.05 5.98 16.87
C ARG A 208 -1.77 7.43 17.26
N LEU A 209 -0.64 7.69 17.90
CA LEU A 209 -0.23 9.05 18.24
C LEU A 209 0.45 9.76 17.06
N SER A 210 1.20 9.03 16.23
CA SER A 210 1.94 9.59 15.10
C SER A 210 1.30 9.30 13.72
N GLY A 211 0.11 8.69 13.70
CA GLY A 211 -0.56 8.28 12.46
C GLY A 211 0.25 7.23 11.69
N CYS A 212 0.28 7.36 10.36
CA CYS A 212 1.02 6.44 9.47
C CYS A 212 2.51 6.78 9.34
N GLY A 213 2.98 7.88 9.93
CA GLY A 213 4.33 8.37 9.75
C GLY A 213 4.56 9.17 8.45
N SER A 214 3.51 9.45 7.69
CA SER A 214 3.58 10.29 6.49
C SER A 214 4.25 11.62 6.81
N GLY A 215 5.20 12.03 5.98
CA GLY A 215 5.96 13.27 6.15
C GLY A 215 6.98 13.26 7.31
N THR A 216 7.02 12.21 8.14
CA THR A 216 7.89 12.14 9.33
C THR A 216 8.79 10.91 9.34
N GLU A 217 8.24 9.73 9.16
CA GLU A 217 8.96 8.46 9.14
C GLU A 217 8.94 7.82 7.74
N TYR A 218 8.12 8.36 6.87
CA TYR A 218 7.89 7.91 5.50
C TYR A 218 7.79 9.14 4.60
N LEU A 219 8.47 9.10 3.45
CA LEU A 219 8.44 10.12 2.42
C LEU A 219 8.27 9.47 1.04
N ALA A 220 7.60 10.15 0.14
CA ALA A 220 7.66 9.85 -1.28
C ALA A 220 8.73 10.69 -1.95
N VAL A 221 9.53 10.06 -2.81
CA VAL A 221 10.59 10.70 -3.58
C VAL A 221 10.26 10.57 -5.06
N THR A 222 10.18 11.69 -5.77
CA THR A 222 9.96 11.70 -7.22
C THR A 222 11.24 11.33 -7.99
N PRO A 223 11.13 11.01 -9.30
CA PRO A 223 12.33 10.80 -10.15
C PRO A 223 13.26 12.02 -10.23
N TRP A 224 12.77 13.22 -9.90
CA TRP A 224 13.55 14.47 -9.89
C TRP A 224 14.12 14.80 -8.52
N GLY A 225 13.88 13.92 -7.52
CA GLY A 225 14.38 14.11 -6.17
C GLY A 225 13.46 14.89 -5.24
N ASP A 226 12.29 15.33 -5.70
CA ASP A 226 11.36 16.08 -4.86
C ASP A 226 10.78 15.20 -3.76
N LEU A 227 10.61 15.78 -2.56
CA LEU A 227 10.15 15.13 -1.36
C LEU A 227 8.71 15.52 -1.06
N TYR A 228 7.85 14.51 -0.89
CA TYR A 228 6.45 14.67 -0.49
C TYR A 228 6.15 13.81 0.75
N PRO A 229 5.14 14.17 1.57
CA PRO A 229 4.77 13.39 2.75
C PRO A 229 4.41 11.94 2.41
N CYS A 230 3.72 11.73 1.28
CA CYS A 230 3.24 10.44 0.82
C CYS A 230 3.03 10.48 -0.70
N HIS A 231 2.97 9.31 -1.35
CA HIS A 231 2.72 9.21 -2.78
C HIS A 231 1.39 9.83 -3.24
N GLN A 232 0.39 9.91 -2.36
CA GLN A 232 -0.90 10.55 -2.66
C GLN A 232 -0.80 12.07 -2.88
N PHE A 233 0.24 12.71 -2.37
CA PHE A 233 0.44 14.15 -2.47
C PHE A 233 1.44 14.54 -3.57
N VAL A 234 2.00 13.56 -4.27
CA VAL A 234 2.94 13.83 -5.35
C VAL A 234 2.27 14.62 -6.46
N GLY A 235 2.86 15.80 -6.78
CA GLY A 235 2.34 16.73 -7.79
C GLY A 235 1.49 17.87 -7.23
N ASP A 236 1.12 17.83 -5.96
CA ASP A 236 0.52 18.98 -5.26
C ASP A 236 1.62 19.81 -4.61
N GLU A 237 1.92 20.97 -5.22
CA GLU A 237 2.97 21.88 -4.75
C GLU A 237 2.76 22.36 -3.31
N THR A 238 1.53 22.32 -2.80
CA THR A 238 1.23 22.70 -1.39
C THR A 238 1.87 21.73 -0.41
N PHE A 239 2.12 20.48 -0.82
CA PHE A 239 2.77 19.44 -0.04
C PHE A 239 4.22 19.15 -0.43
N LEU A 240 4.81 19.92 -1.32
CA LEU A 240 6.23 19.80 -1.64
C LEU A 240 7.07 20.21 -0.42
N MET A 241 7.78 19.24 0.16
CA MET A 241 8.57 19.43 1.39
C MET A 241 10.00 19.90 1.13
N GLY A 242 10.53 19.67 -0.07
CA GLY A 242 11.90 19.96 -0.46
C GLY A 242 12.41 19.01 -1.53
N ASN A 243 13.71 18.82 -1.58
CA ASN A 243 14.37 17.92 -2.54
C ASN A 243 15.51 17.16 -1.85
N VAL A 244 15.89 15.99 -2.38
CA VAL A 244 16.97 15.16 -1.80
C VAL A 244 18.32 15.86 -1.71
N ASP A 245 18.57 16.87 -2.56
CA ASP A 245 19.82 17.64 -2.58
C ASP A 245 19.80 18.78 -1.55
N ASP A 246 18.67 19.47 -1.40
CA ASP A 246 18.51 20.61 -0.50
C ASP A 246 17.99 20.19 0.89
N GLY A 247 17.48 18.98 1.00
CA GLY A 247 16.81 18.47 2.19
C GLY A 247 15.37 18.94 2.35
N ILE A 248 14.82 18.79 3.56
CA ILE A 248 13.47 19.26 3.89
C ILE A 248 13.54 20.76 4.18
N VAL A 249 13.00 21.58 3.28
CA VAL A 249 12.98 23.05 3.40
C VAL A 249 11.66 23.58 3.97
N ARG A 250 10.62 22.72 4.05
CA ARG A 250 9.31 23.06 4.61
C ARG A 250 8.93 22.07 5.73
N PRO A 251 9.59 22.20 6.90
CA PRO A 251 9.35 21.29 8.04
C PRO A 251 7.96 21.44 8.65
N GLU A 252 7.27 22.57 8.44
CA GLU A 252 5.90 22.80 8.90
C GLU A 252 4.92 21.75 8.36
N ILE A 253 5.14 21.24 7.14
CA ILE A 253 4.32 20.17 6.58
C ILE A 253 4.45 18.88 7.42
N ALA A 254 5.69 18.51 7.80
CA ALA A 254 5.92 17.37 8.67
C ALA A 254 5.26 17.55 10.06
N ASP A 255 5.26 18.77 10.59
CA ASP A 255 4.66 19.09 11.88
C ASP A 255 3.12 18.98 11.81
N ASP A 256 2.51 19.39 10.71
CA ASP A 256 1.07 19.22 10.47
C ASP A 256 0.70 17.72 10.50
N PHE A 257 1.44 16.88 9.79
CA PHE A 257 1.22 15.42 9.82
C PHE A 257 1.47 14.81 11.20
N ARG A 258 2.50 15.24 11.89
CA ARG A 258 2.82 14.77 13.25
C ARG A 258 1.73 15.14 14.26
N SER A 259 1.10 16.30 14.10
CA SER A 259 0.01 16.75 14.97
C SER A 259 -1.30 16.00 14.74
N CYS A 260 -1.43 15.30 13.61
CA CYS A 260 -2.63 14.54 13.24
C CYS A 260 -2.68 13.20 14.00
N SER A 261 -3.36 13.18 15.14
CA SER A 261 -3.51 12.01 16.00
C SER A 261 -4.97 11.72 16.33
N VAL A 262 -5.25 10.59 16.96
CA VAL A 262 -6.60 10.25 17.46
C VAL A 262 -7.13 11.27 18.48
N TYR A 263 -6.27 12.05 19.10
CA TYR A 263 -6.64 13.05 20.08
C TYR A 263 -6.86 14.44 19.47
N SER A 264 -6.30 14.71 18.29
CA SER A 264 -6.53 15.98 17.59
C SER A 264 -7.88 16.03 16.86
N LYS A 265 -8.47 14.86 16.57
CA LYS A 265 -9.75 14.74 15.88
C LYS A 265 -10.89 14.51 16.87
N GLU A 266 -11.89 15.39 16.85
CA GLU A 266 -13.01 15.35 17.80
C GLU A 266 -13.77 14.01 17.77
N LYS A 267 -14.11 13.52 16.57
CA LYS A 267 -14.81 12.23 16.40
C LYS A 267 -13.99 11.03 16.90
N CYS A 268 -12.65 11.11 16.82
CA CYS A 268 -11.77 10.01 17.23
C CYS A 268 -11.60 9.95 18.75
N ARG A 269 -11.70 11.06 19.48
CA ARG A 269 -11.49 11.11 20.94
C ARG A 269 -12.40 10.16 21.71
N SER A 270 -13.65 10.03 21.31
CA SER A 270 -14.66 9.17 21.93
C SER A 270 -14.90 7.84 21.20
N CYS A 271 -14.24 7.59 20.07
CA CYS A 271 -14.43 6.39 19.29
C CYS A 271 -13.90 5.16 20.03
N PHE A 272 -14.71 4.09 20.13
CA PHE A 272 -14.31 2.84 20.78
C PHE A 272 -13.15 2.16 20.05
N ALA A 273 -13.06 2.32 18.72
CA ALA A 273 -12.04 1.72 17.88
C ALA A 273 -10.76 2.56 17.73
N ARG A 274 -10.65 3.71 18.39
CA ARG A 274 -9.57 4.69 18.17
C ARG A 274 -8.15 4.13 18.23
N PHE A 275 -7.92 3.10 19.02
CA PHE A 275 -6.60 2.46 19.16
C PHE A 275 -6.37 1.30 18.20
N TYR A 276 -7.40 0.87 17.50
CA TYR A 276 -7.35 -0.20 16.51
C TYR A 276 -7.54 0.30 15.09
N CYS A 277 -8.11 1.50 14.92
CA CYS A 277 -8.35 2.12 13.64
C CYS A 277 -7.03 2.57 12.99
N CYS A 278 -6.85 2.28 11.71
CA CYS A 278 -5.79 2.87 10.92
C CYS A 278 -6.26 4.24 10.41
N LEU A 279 -5.77 5.33 11.01
CA LEU A 279 -6.15 6.71 10.66
C LEU A 279 -5.96 7.07 9.19
N LEU A 280 -5.13 6.33 8.47
CA LEU A 280 -4.86 6.48 7.04
C LEU A 280 -6.10 6.45 6.17
N TYR A 281 -7.09 5.61 6.54
CA TYR A 281 -8.27 5.38 5.70
C TYR A 281 -9.44 6.29 6.04
N THR A 282 -9.37 6.99 7.17
CA THR A 282 -10.49 7.82 7.64
C THR A 282 -10.26 9.31 7.48
N SER A 283 -9.05 9.72 7.08
CA SER A 283 -8.70 11.13 6.93
C SER A 283 -7.41 11.25 6.13
N PRO A 284 -7.52 11.40 4.82
CA PRO A 284 -6.35 11.50 3.94
C PRO A 284 -5.59 12.82 4.10
N SER A 285 -6.18 13.79 4.78
CA SER A 285 -5.58 15.11 5.00
C SER A 285 -5.43 15.41 6.49
N PRO A 286 -4.33 15.99 6.94
CA PRO A 286 -4.20 16.52 8.30
C PRO A 286 -5.20 17.66 8.61
N ARG A 287 -5.84 18.22 7.58
CA ARG A 287 -6.74 19.37 7.69
C ARG A 287 -8.22 19.00 7.82
N ASP A 288 -8.61 17.74 7.62
CA ASP A 288 -10.01 17.28 7.68
C ASP A 288 -10.41 16.77 9.07
#